data_fe9c0567f6eca15eecd50dcb6ab53301
#
_entry.id   fe9c0567f6eca15eecd50dcb6ab53301
#
_cell.length_a   1.000
_cell.length_b   1.000
_cell.length_c   1.000
_cell.angle_alpha   90.00
_cell.angle_beta   90.00
_cell.angle_gamma   90.00
#
_symmetry.space_group_name_H-M   'P 1'
#
loop_
_entity.id
_entity.type
_entity.pdbx_description
1 polymer ?
#
loop_
_entity_poly.entity_id
_entity_poly.type
_entity_poly.pdbx_seq_one_letter_code
_entity_poly.pdbx_strand_id
1 'polypeptide(L)'
;MPSVKDSEEAWSIPDVYLLTKRNAGSVAIPHLALTFGTRGIELAKLDGEVVWRCTWSKLDELSTAERTILPGGRQGVVVVIAENGGRRHRLVLPTYEPDAMEASVRARADAHHVRTHVPPPAVSRRLTLAVVVATIATLAVLFLSAAHVLHF
;
A
#
# COMPACT_ATOMS: atom_id res chain seq x y z
N MET A 1 -26.60 32.38 -8.61
CA MET A 1 -26.00 31.30 -7.81
C MET A 1 -24.78 30.78 -8.58
N PRO A 2 -23.57 30.97 -8.07
CA PRO A 2 -22.41 30.41 -8.75
C PRO A 2 -22.43 28.89 -8.57
N SER A 3 -22.47 28.18 -9.70
CA SER A 3 -22.23 26.76 -9.78
C SER A 3 -20.80 26.51 -9.28
N VAL A 4 -20.67 25.87 -8.14
CA VAL A 4 -19.41 25.30 -7.69
C VAL A 4 -19.07 24.15 -8.64
N LYS A 5 -18.47 24.49 -9.77
CA LYS A 5 -17.61 23.56 -10.47
C LYS A 5 -16.35 23.50 -9.65
N ASP A 6 -16.31 22.56 -8.72
CA ASP A 6 -15.06 22.08 -8.14
C ASP A 6 -14.20 21.63 -9.32
N SER A 7 -13.28 22.50 -9.72
CA SER A 7 -12.13 22.10 -10.50
C SER A 7 -11.34 21.17 -9.59
N GLU A 8 -11.57 19.87 -9.71
CA GLU A 8 -10.68 18.87 -9.13
C GLU A 8 -9.29 19.12 -9.71
N GLU A 9 -8.52 19.85 -8.96
CA GLU A 9 -7.18 20.26 -9.34
C GLU A 9 -6.34 18.98 -9.45
N ALA A 10 -5.72 18.79 -10.59
CA ALA A 10 -4.85 17.65 -10.82
C ALA A 10 -3.74 17.66 -9.76
N TRP A 11 -3.59 16.55 -9.04
CA TRP A 11 -2.58 16.40 -8.01
C TRP A 11 -1.42 15.58 -8.55
N SER A 12 -0.25 16.19 -8.65
CA SER A 12 0.95 15.56 -9.16
C SER A 12 2.00 15.40 -8.05
N ILE A 13 2.55 14.20 -7.96
CA ILE A 13 3.59 13.82 -7.01
C ILE A 13 4.86 13.52 -7.81
N PRO A 14 5.92 14.32 -7.66
CA PRO A 14 7.21 14.06 -8.31
C PRO A 14 8.01 12.99 -7.57
N ASP A 15 9.10 12.55 -8.20
CA ASP A 15 10.09 11.61 -7.65
C ASP A 15 9.51 10.26 -7.19
N VAL A 16 8.44 9.81 -7.80
CA VAL A 16 7.83 8.51 -7.52
C VAL A 16 8.72 7.38 -8.04
N TYR A 17 8.72 6.26 -7.31
CA TYR A 17 9.44 5.05 -7.69
C TYR A 17 8.44 3.96 -8.09
N LEU A 18 8.63 3.37 -9.26
CA LEU A 18 7.87 2.18 -9.69
C LEU A 18 8.63 0.93 -9.24
N LEU A 19 7.97 0.09 -8.43
CA LEU A 19 8.52 -1.19 -7.99
C LEU A 19 8.18 -2.28 -9.01
N THR A 20 9.20 -2.83 -9.65
CA THR A 20 9.06 -3.96 -10.57
C THR A 20 9.68 -5.21 -9.96
N LYS A 21 9.00 -6.35 -10.11
CA LYS A 21 9.59 -7.65 -9.76
C LYS A 21 10.51 -8.10 -10.90
N ARG A 22 11.79 -8.30 -10.62
CA ARG A 22 12.72 -9.05 -11.44
C ARG A 22 13.10 -10.35 -10.73
N ASN A 23 13.59 -11.35 -11.47
CA ASN A 23 13.93 -12.70 -10.97
C ASN A 23 14.88 -12.73 -9.75
N ALA A 24 15.54 -11.63 -9.43
CA ALA A 24 16.49 -11.50 -8.30
C ALA A 24 16.05 -10.49 -7.21
N GLY A 25 14.81 -9.99 -7.23
CA GLY A 25 14.32 -9.04 -6.24
C GLY A 25 13.47 -7.91 -6.84
N SER A 26 13.09 -6.94 -6.01
CA SER A 26 12.37 -5.75 -6.45
C SER A 26 13.36 -4.70 -6.93
N VAL A 27 13.19 -4.21 -8.14
CA VAL A 27 13.94 -3.08 -8.70
C VAL A 27 13.03 -1.85 -8.66
N ALA A 28 13.54 -0.75 -8.12
CA ALA A 28 12.86 0.53 -8.13
C ALA A 28 13.29 1.34 -9.35
N ILE A 29 12.35 1.79 -10.17
CA ILE A 29 12.59 2.74 -11.24
C ILE A 29 12.30 4.13 -10.68
N PRO A 30 13.33 5.00 -10.51
CA PRO A 30 13.18 6.30 -9.89
C PRO A 30 12.74 7.38 -10.90
N HIS A 31 12.51 8.58 -10.38
CA HIS A 31 12.31 9.82 -11.15
C HIS A 31 11.08 9.78 -12.07
N LEU A 32 10.00 9.24 -11.57
CA LEU A 32 8.70 9.28 -12.21
C LEU A 32 7.81 10.34 -11.54
N ALA A 33 6.80 10.82 -12.25
CA ALA A 33 5.75 11.67 -11.71
C ALA A 33 4.42 10.93 -11.77
N LEU A 34 3.70 10.88 -10.66
CA LEU A 34 2.36 10.31 -10.57
C LEU A 34 1.35 11.44 -10.50
N THR A 35 0.42 11.47 -11.43
CA THR A 35 -0.62 12.49 -11.49
C THR A 35 -2.00 11.85 -11.32
N PHE A 36 -2.75 12.35 -10.35
CA PHE A 36 -4.16 12.05 -10.16
C PHE A 36 -4.97 13.17 -10.83
N GLY A 37 -5.55 12.86 -11.98
CA GLY A 37 -6.37 13.80 -12.74
C GLY A 37 -7.84 13.46 -12.69
N THR A 38 -8.68 14.30 -13.27
CA THR A 38 -10.15 14.10 -13.34
C THR A 38 -10.55 12.84 -14.09
N ARG A 39 -9.75 12.41 -15.08
CA ARG A 39 -10.06 11.25 -15.92
C ARG A 39 -9.44 9.94 -15.42
N GLY A 40 -8.44 10.00 -14.54
CA GLY A 40 -7.69 8.82 -14.09
C GLY A 40 -6.33 9.17 -13.52
N ILE A 41 -5.50 8.15 -13.46
CA ILE A 41 -4.14 8.22 -12.93
C ILE A 41 -3.15 8.06 -14.09
N GLU A 42 -2.10 8.86 -14.07
CA GLU A 42 -1.02 8.83 -15.06
C GLU A 42 0.33 8.76 -14.37
N LEU A 43 1.19 7.88 -14.86
CA LEU A 43 2.59 7.79 -14.47
C LEU A 43 3.44 8.18 -15.67
N ALA A 44 4.26 9.19 -15.53
CA ALA A 44 5.12 9.72 -16.60
C ALA A 44 6.56 9.86 -16.11
N LYS A 45 7.51 9.86 -17.04
CA LYS A 45 8.87 10.28 -16.79
C LYS A 45 8.96 11.80 -16.64
N LEU A 46 10.06 12.30 -16.14
CA LEU A 46 10.29 13.75 -15.98
C LEU A 46 10.34 14.50 -17.34
N ASP A 47 10.65 13.81 -18.42
CA ASP A 47 10.61 14.36 -19.79
C ASP A 47 9.20 14.41 -20.39
N GLY A 48 8.20 13.94 -19.67
CA GLY A 48 6.78 13.92 -20.07
C GLY A 48 6.37 12.65 -20.83
N GLU A 49 7.29 11.69 -21.04
CA GLU A 49 6.91 10.40 -21.63
C GLU A 49 6.01 9.62 -20.70
N VAL A 50 4.79 9.30 -21.15
CA VAL A 50 3.83 8.52 -20.36
C VAL A 50 4.27 7.06 -20.32
N VAL A 51 4.56 6.58 -19.12
CA VAL A 51 4.91 5.19 -18.84
C VAL A 51 3.65 4.32 -18.74
N TRP A 52 2.63 4.87 -18.08
CA TRP A 52 1.37 4.17 -17.84
C TRP A 52 0.24 5.16 -17.55
N ARG A 53 -0.97 4.82 -17.99
CA ARG A 53 -2.18 5.60 -17.74
C ARG A 53 -3.36 4.67 -17.55
N CYS A 54 -4.20 4.99 -16.57
CA CYS A 54 -5.45 4.27 -16.33
C CYS A 54 -6.58 5.23 -15.97
N THR A 55 -7.76 5.00 -16.55
CA THR A 55 -8.97 5.77 -16.19
C THR A 55 -9.56 5.23 -14.88
N TRP A 56 -10.25 6.08 -14.11
CA TRP A 56 -10.89 5.70 -12.87
C TRP A 56 -11.82 4.49 -13.01
N SER A 57 -12.56 4.40 -14.11
CA SER A 57 -13.48 3.29 -14.41
C SER A 57 -12.79 1.93 -14.63
N LYS A 58 -11.50 1.92 -14.92
CA LYS A 58 -10.70 0.71 -15.12
C LYS A 58 -9.91 0.31 -13.87
N LEU A 59 -9.97 1.09 -12.81
CA LEU A 59 -9.32 0.78 -11.56
C LEU A 59 -10.22 -0.10 -10.69
N ASP A 60 -9.68 -1.20 -10.19
CA ASP A 60 -10.32 -2.07 -9.21
C ASP A 60 -9.93 -1.67 -7.78
N GLU A 61 -8.66 -1.29 -7.58
CA GLU A 61 -8.11 -0.97 -6.26
C GLU A 61 -7.10 0.18 -6.33
N LEU A 62 -7.19 1.08 -5.37
CA LEU A 62 -6.18 2.08 -5.06
C LEU A 62 -5.99 2.08 -3.54
N SER A 63 -4.90 1.52 -3.06
CA SER A 63 -4.68 1.33 -1.62
C SER A 63 -3.26 1.69 -1.21
N THR A 64 -3.10 2.02 0.06
CA THR A 64 -1.79 2.19 0.71
C THR A 64 -1.43 0.87 1.40
N ALA A 65 -0.23 0.35 1.15
CA ALA A 65 0.17 -0.97 1.65
C ALA A 65 1.09 -0.88 2.87
N GLU A 66 2.18 -0.16 2.74
CA GLU A 66 3.23 -0.09 3.76
C GLU A 66 4.01 1.22 3.66
N ARG A 67 4.78 1.53 4.70
CA ARG A 67 5.73 2.66 4.69
C ARG A 67 7.13 2.12 4.51
N THR A 68 7.97 2.87 3.81
CA THR A 68 9.36 2.52 3.56
C THR A 68 10.27 3.73 3.74
N ILE A 69 11.56 3.47 3.82
CA ILE A 69 12.58 4.52 3.86
C ILE A 69 13.28 4.54 2.50
N LEU A 70 13.29 5.70 1.89
CA LEU A 70 13.96 5.96 0.62
C LEU A 70 15.42 6.37 0.84
N PRO A 71 16.26 6.31 -0.21
CA PRO A 71 17.61 6.85 -0.16
C PRO A 71 17.61 8.30 0.35
N GLY A 72 18.57 8.63 1.23
CA GLY A 72 18.62 9.93 1.91
C GLY A 72 17.72 10.07 3.14
N GLY A 73 17.11 8.97 3.63
CA GLY A 73 16.32 8.95 4.87
C GLY A 73 14.90 9.52 4.73
N ARG A 74 14.45 9.85 3.52
CA ARG A 74 13.06 10.28 3.28
C ARG A 74 12.10 9.11 3.49
N GLN A 75 10.92 9.40 4.04
CA GLN A 75 9.86 8.42 4.13
C GLN A 75 9.15 8.27 2.79
N GLY A 76 8.61 7.09 2.56
CA GLY A 76 7.79 6.79 1.40
C GLY A 76 6.58 5.95 1.78
N VAL A 77 5.45 6.22 1.12
CA VAL A 77 4.24 5.42 1.23
C VAL A 77 4.13 4.53 0.01
N VAL A 78 4.03 3.22 0.21
CA VAL A 78 3.80 2.27 -0.88
C VAL A 78 2.33 2.27 -1.23
N VAL A 79 2.03 2.60 -2.48
CA VAL A 79 0.68 2.58 -3.03
C VAL A 79 0.55 1.43 -4.02
N VAL A 80 -0.54 0.72 -3.91
CA VAL A 80 -0.92 -0.35 -4.83
C VAL A 80 -2.07 0.15 -5.70
N ILE A 81 -1.88 0.05 -7.00
CA ILE A 81 -2.88 0.37 -8.02
C ILE A 81 -3.18 -0.91 -8.78
N ALA A 82 -4.41 -1.41 -8.70
CA ALA A 82 -4.85 -2.58 -9.44
C ALA A 82 -5.88 -2.21 -10.51
N GLU A 83 -5.67 -2.72 -11.71
CA GLU A 83 -6.60 -2.56 -12.83
C GLU A 83 -7.57 -3.75 -12.90
N ASN A 84 -8.76 -3.54 -13.44
CA ASN A 84 -9.79 -4.55 -13.65
C ASN A 84 -9.33 -5.78 -14.47
N GLY A 85 -8.20 -5.67 -15.16
CA GLY A 85 -7.57 -6.80 -15.89
C GLY A 85 -6.56 -7.59 -15.07
N GLY A 86 -6.44 -7.33 -13.76
CA GLY A 86 -5.51 -8.03 -12.85
C GLY A 86 -4.09 -7.46 -12.86
N ARG A 87 -3.78 -6.43 -13.65
CA ARG A 87 -2.49 -5.76 -13.56
C ARG A 87 -2.38 -4.99 -12.25
N ARG A 88 -1.26 -5.15 -11.58
CA ARG A 88 -0.96 -4.45 -10.34
C ARG A 88 0.35 -3.68 -10.45
N HIS A 89 0.30 -2.43 -10.07
CA HIS A 89 1.45 -1.54 -9.98
C HIS A 89 1.70 -1.19 -8.52
N ARG A 90 2.94 -1.24 -8.09
CA ARG A 90 3.37 -0.80 -6.77
C ARG A 90 4.26 0.41 -6.94
N LEU A 91 3.89 1.50 -6.32
CA LEU A 91 4.59 2.77 -6.39
C LEU A 91 5.01 3.19 -5.00
N VAL A 92 6.15 3.84 -4.88
CA VAL A 92 6.57 4.49 -3.63
C VAL A 92 6.46 5.99 -3.83
N LEU A 93 5.59 6.60 -3.05
CA LEU A 93 5.37 8.04 -3.04
C LEU A 93 6.25 8.67 -1.96
N PRO A 94 7.26 9.49 -2.30
CA PRO A 94 8.07 10.15 -1.30
C PRO A 94 7.25 11.21 -0.57
N THR A 95 7.41 11.28 0.74
CA THR A 95 6.68 12.25 1.57
C THR A 95 7.42 12.55 2.85
N TYR A 96 7.16 13.74 3.41
CA TYR A 96 7.56 14.09 4.78
C TYR A 96 6.44 13.81 5.79
N GLU A 97 5.20 13.66 5.31
CA GLU A 97 4.00 13.45 6.11
C GLU A 97 3.24 12.21 5.61
N PRO A 98 3.64 10.99 6.02
CA PRO A 98 3.05 9.76 5.51
C PRO A 98 1.55 9.65 5.83
N ASP A 99 1.09 10.12 6.99
CA ASP A 99 -0.33 10.09 7.36
C ASP A 99 -1.17 10.97 6.44
N ALA A 100 -0.70 12.16 6.11
CA ALA A 100 -1.36 13.08 5.18
C ALA A 100 -1.38 12.52 3.76
N MET A 101 -0.29 11.88 3.33
CA MET A 101 -0.20 11.23 2.02
C MET A 101 -1.20 10.09 1.91
N GLU A 102 -1.26 9.20 2.90
CA GLU A 102 -2.22 8.09 2.95
C GLU A 102 -3.66 8.58 2.93
N ALA A 103 -3.97 9.62 3.72
CA ALA A 103 -5.29 10.23 3.75
C ALA A 103 -5.68 10.83 2.38
N SER A 104 -4.74 11.50 1.70
CA SER A 104 -4.95 12.09 0.38
C SER A 104 -5.21 11.04 -0.70
N VAL A 105 -4.45 9.93 -0.69
CA VAL A 105 -4.67 8.80 -1.62
C VAL A 105 -6.04 8.17 -1.38
N ARG A 106 -6.41 7.94 -0.12
CA ARG A 106 -7.71 7.38 0.26
C ARG A 106 -8.87 8.28 -0.16
N ALA A 107 -8.78 9.58 0.12
CA ALA A 107 -9.82 10.53 -0.25
C ALA A 107 -10.08 10.54 -1.77
N ARG A 108 -9.04 10.40 -2.59
CA ARG A 108 -9.20 10.31 -4.05
C ARG A 108 -9.81 8.99 -4.50
N ALA A 109 -9.43 7.88 -3.88
CA ALA A 109 -10.06 6.59 -4.16
C ALA A 109 -11.57 6.63 -3.82
N ASP A 110 -11.92 7.20 -2.67
CA ASP A 110 -13.30 7.34 -2.22
C ASP A 110 -14.11 8.26 -3.16
N ALA A 111 -13.53 9.39 -3.58
CA ALA A 111 -14.16 10.32 -4.52
C ALA A 111 -14.52 9.68 -5.86
N HIS A 112 -13.75 8.70 -6.29
CA HIS A 112 -13.97 7.97 -7.55
C HIS A 112 -14.56 6.56 -7.36
N HIS A 113 -15.01 6.23 -6.14
CA HIS A 113 -15.59 4.91 -5.80
C HIS A 113 -14.68 3.72 -6.09
N VAL A 114 -13.37 3.93 -6.04
CA VAL A 114 -12.36 2.87 -6.18
C VAL A 114 -12.15 2.20 -4.82
N ARG A 115 -12.02 0.88 -4.81
CA ARG A 115 -11.82 0.14 -3.56
C ARG A 115 -10.51 0.54 -2.90
N THR A 116 -10.60 0.83 -1.61
CA THR A 116 -9.46 0.99 -0.72
C THR A 116 -9.31 -0.29 0.08
N HIS A 117 -8.31 -1.10 -0.24
CA HIS A 117 -7.97 -2.24 0.62
C HIS A 117 -7.11 -1.70 1.77
N VAL A 118 -7.64 -1.74 2.98
CA VAL A 118 -6.82 -1.60 4.19
C VAL A 118 -6.25 -2.99 4.46
N PRO A 119 -4.95 -3.24 4.22
CA PRO A 119 -4.38 -4.52 4.61
C PRO A 119 -4.62 -4.67 6.12
N PRO A 120 -5.02 -5.86 6.59
CA PRO A 120 -5.09 -6.11 8.02
C PRO A 120 -3.75 -5.71 8.61
N PRO A 121 -3.74 -5.07 9.81
CA PRO A 121 -2.50 -4.67 10.46
C PRO A 121 -1.58 -5.88 10.42
N ALA A 122 -0.37 -5.69 9.92
CA ALA A 122 0.60 -6.76 9.78
C ALA A 122 0.83 -7.33 11.17
N VAL A 123 0.08 -8.36 11.52
CA VAL A 123 0.30 -9.13 12.73
C VAL A 123 1.70 -9.67 12.56
N SER A 124 2.63 -9.08 13.29
CA SER A 124 4.03 -9.42 13.19
C SER A 124 4.12 -10.95 13.29
N ARG A 125 4.72 -11.61 12.30
CA ARG A 125 4.93 -13.08 12.32
C ARG A 125 5.56 -13.53 13.65
N ARG A 126 6.31 -12.63 14.29
CA ARG A 126 6.90 -12.85 15.63
C ARG A 126 5.83 -12.92 16.72
N LEU A 127 4.80 -12.09 16.65
CA LEU A 127 3.68 -12.09 17.60
C LEU A 127 2.82 -13.34 17.43
N THR A 128 2.54 -13.74 16.19
CA THR A 128 1.80 -14.98 15.90
C THR A 128 2.58 -16.20 16.37
N LEU A 129 3.90 -16.24 16.12
CA LEU A 129 4.76 -17.34 16.57
C LEU A 129 4.83 -17.39 18.10
N ALA A 130 4.96 -16.25 18.77
CA ALA A 130 5.00 -16.17 20.24
C ALA A 130 3.69 -16.65 20.87
N VAL A 131 2.54 -16.29 20.31
CA VAL A 131 1.23 -16.77 20.79
C VAL A 131 1.09 -18.27 20.59
N VAL A 132 1.46 -18.81 19.44
CA VAL A 132 1.40 -20.25 19.17
C VAL A 132 2.30 -21.03 20.13
N VAL A 133 3.54 -20.58 20.33
CA VAL A 133 4.48 -21.23 21.26
C VAL A 133 3.97 -21.18 22.70
N ALA A 134 3.43 -20.05 23.16
CA ALA A 134 2.85 -19.92 24.48
C ALA A 134 1.64 -20.87 24.68
N THR A 135 0.78 -20.99 23.67
CA THR A 135 -0.40 -21.89 23.72
C THR A 135 0.04 -23.36 23.82
N ILE A 136 1.03 -23.77 23.03
CA ILE A 136 1.56 -25.15 23.06
C ILE A 136 2.20 -25.44 24.43
N ALA A 137 3.00 -24.51 24.97
CA ALA A 137 3.62 -24.68 26.28
C ALA A 137 2.59 -24.82 27.40
N THR A 138 1.51 -24.02 27.38
CA THR A 138 0.43 -24.10 28.35
C THR A 138 -0.31 -25.44 28.29
N LEU A 139 -0.60 -25.93 27.08
CA LEU A 139 -1.24 -27.23 26.89
C LEU A 139 -0.33 -28.38 27.39
N ALA A 140 0.97 -28.31 27.10
CA ALA A 140 1.92 -29.31 27.55
C ALA A 140 2.00 -29.40 29.10
N VAL A 141 2.00 -28.24 29.79
CA VAL A 141 1.99 -28.18 31.28
C VAL A 141 0.68 -28.77 31.83
N LEU A 142 -0.45 -28.45 31.23
CA LEU A 142 -1.76 -29.02 31.65
C LEU A 142 -1.82 -30.55 31.47
N PHE A 143 -1.27 -31.07 30.35
CA PHE A 143 -1.21 -32.51 30.12
C PHE A 143 -0.31 -33.23 31.10
N LEU A 144 0.86 -32.68 31.41
CA LEU A 144 1.79 -33.23 32.39
C LEU A 144 1.20 -33.23 33.82
N SER A 145 0.49 -32.16 34.18
CA SER A 145 -0.19 -32.05 35.47
C SER A 145 -1.32 -33.09 35.63
N ALA A 146 -2.12 -33.28 34.54
CA ALA A 146 -3.18 -34.29 34.53
C ALA A 146 -2.63 -35.73 34.63
N ALA A 147 -1.52 -36.01 33.94
CA ALA A 147 -0.86 -37.32 34.00
C ALA A 147 -0.27 -37.63 35.39
N HIS A 148 0.19 -36.61 36.11
CA HIS A 148 0.74 -36.78 37.46
C HIS A 148 -0.34 -37.09 38.51
N VAL A 149 -1.55 -36.55 38.31
CA VAL A 149 -2.71 -36.79 39.20
C VAL A 149 -3.31 -38.21 39.01
N LEU A 150 -3.12 -38.82 37.86
CA LEU A 150 -3.66 -40.18 37.58
C LEU A 150 -2.76 -41.32 38.01
N HIS A 151 -1.58 -41.04 38.58
CA HIS A 151 -0.61 -42.03 39.07
C HIS A 151 -0.51 -42.10 40.61
N PHE A 152 -1.51 -41.56 41.33
CA PHE A 152 -1.66 -41.78 42.79
C PHE A 152 -2.92 -42.57 43.11
#